data_1ed2688a417d5fe6750e334fdc595e1c
#
_entry.id   1ed2688a417d5fe6750e334fdc595e1c
#
_cell.length_a   1.000
_cell.length_b   1.000
_cell.length_c   1.000
_cell.angle_alpha   90.00
_cell.angle_beta   90.00
_cell.angle_gamma   90.00
#
_symmetry.space_group_name_H-M   'P 1'
#
loop_
_entity.id
_entity.type
_entity.pdbx_description
1 polymer ?
#
loop_
_entity_poly.entity_id
_entity_poly.type
_entity_poly.pdbx_seq_one_letter_code
_entity_poly.pdbx_strand_id
1 'polypeptide(L)'
;MSAHAASPASTHLTDEHGRDHVSPGEIAIGVIIGRTSEYFDFFVFGLGCVLVFPELVFPFVDRLTGTIFAFGIFALAFVARAIGSVLFFAIDRQYGRATKLTAALFLLGGSTAGVAFLPGYATLGIWSIVILAGFRLLQGIALGGAWDGLSSLLALNAPP
;
A
#
# COMPACT_ATOMS: atom_id res chain seq x y z
N MET A 1 53.90 26.22 9.45
CA MET A 1 53.41 24.84 9.54
C MET A 1 51.89 24.92 9.65
N SER A 2 51.20 24.84 8.52
CA SER A 2 49.74 24.95 8.45
C SER A 2 49.21 23.57 8.07
N ALA A 3 48.53 22.91 9.03
CA ALA A 3 47.82 21.66 8.80
C ALA A 3 46.48 21.94 8.08
N HIS A 4 46.40 21.51 6.83
CA HIS A 4 45.19 21.57 6.04
C HIS A 4 44.30 20.40 6.46
N ALA A 5 43.23 20.70 7.21
CA ALA A 5 42.21 19.74 7.54
C ALA A 5 41.41 19.42 6.25
N ALA A 6 41.60 18.24 5.69
CA ALA A 6 40.80 17.73 4.60
C ALA A 6 39.40 17.37 5.10
N SER A 7 38.39 18.08 4.61
CA SER A 7 36.98 17.71 4.71
C SER A 7 36.74 16.36 4.04
N PRO A 8 35.97 15.42 4.63
CA PRO A 8 35.62 14.20 3.93
C PRO A 8 34.60 14.53 2.84
N ALA A 9 35.07 14.62 1.60
CA ALA A 9 34.24 14.67 0.44
C ALA A 9 33.40 13.38 0.40
N SER A 10 32.07 13.54 0.39
CA SER A 10 31.12 12.49 0.07
C SER A 10 31.49 11.87 -1.29
N THR A 11 32.12 10.70 -1.24
CA THR A 11 32.47 9.95 -2.44
C THR A 11 31.19 9.35 -3.04
N HIS A 12 30.60 10.05 -4.00
CA HIS A 12 29.68 9.43 -4.93
C HIS A 12 30.47 8.41 -5.77
N LEU A 13 30.38 7.16 -5.37
CA LEU A 13 30.91 6.06 -6.17
C LEU A 13 29.93 5.84 -7.34
N THR A 14 30.20 6.48 -8.46
CA THR A 14 29.60 6.14 -9.75
C THR A 14 30.41 4.99 -10.35
N ASP A 15 29.82 3.80 -10.40
CA ASP A 15 30.38 2.70 -11.18
C ASP A 15 30.26 3.02 -12.67
N GLU A 16 31.19 2.49 -13.48
CA GLU A 16 31.35 2.72 -14.94
C GLU A 16 30.11 2.42 -15.80
N HIS A 17 28.97 2.02 -15.20
CA HIS A 17 27.71 1.73 -15.88
C HIS A 17 26.61 2.74 -15.61
N GLY A 18 26.87 3.89 -14.97
CA GLY A 18 25.89 4.98 -14.81
C GLY A 18 24.59 4.58 -14.08
N ARG A 19 24.62 3.57 -13.22
CA ARG A 19 23.50 3.21 -12.36
C ARG A 19 23.72 3.86 -11.00
N ASP A 20 22.82 4.76 -10.64
CA ASP A 20 22.74 5.30 -9.28
C ASP A 20 22.58 4.14 -8.29
N HIS A 21 23.62 3.82 -7.56
CA HIS A 21 23.58 2.84 -6.47
C HIS A 21 22.78 3.48 -5.32
N VAL A 22 21.50 3.12 -5.24
CA VAL A 22 20.67 3.47 -4.07
C VAL A 22 21.27 2.76 -2.86
N SER A 23 21.59 3.51 -1.80
CA SER A 23 22.19 2.93 -0.62
C SER A 23 21.29 1.89 0.04
N PRO A 24 21.81 0.79 0.58
CA PRO A 24 20.99 -0.21 1.29
C PRO A 24 20.15 0.40 2.41
N GLY A 25 20.62 1.48 3.03
CA GLY A 25 19.88 2.22 4.06
C GLY A 25 18.63 2.93 3.52
N GLU A 26 18.72 3.55 2.36
CA GLU A 26 17.55 4.22 1.73
C GLU A 26 16.48 3.21 1.32
N ILE A 27 16.88 2.04 0.83
CA ILE A 27 15.96 0.94 0.51
C ILE A 27 15.28 0.45 1.79
N ALA A 28 16.03 0.25 2.88
CA ALA A 28 15.51 -0.20 4.15
C ALA A 28 14.49 0.80 4.75
N ILE A 29 14.79 2.10 4.71
CA ILE A 29 13.86 3.16 5.14
C ILE A 29 12.57 3.13 4.31
N GLY A 30 12.68 3.04 3.00
CA GLY A 30 11.52 2.93 2.10
C GLY A 30 10.63 1.72 2.42
N VAL A 31 11.24 0.57 2.71
CA VAL A 31 10.53 -0.65 3.11
C VAL A 31 9.82 -0.47 4.45
N ILE A 32 10.48 0.11 5.44
CA ILE A 32 9.89 0.36 6.76
C ILE A 32 8.69 1.31 6.66
N ILE A 33 8.83 2.42 5.93
CA ILE A 33 7.74 3.38 5.71
C ILE A 33 6.57 2.71 4.99
N GLY A 34 6.83 1.96 3.91
CA GLY A 34 5.80 1.26 3.16
C GLY A 34 5.03 0.24 4.01
N ARG A 35 5.74 -0.51 4.86
CA ARG A 35 5.13 -1.47 5.79
C ARG A 35 4.31 -0.78 6.88
N THR A 36 4.85 0.27 7.46
CA THR A 36 4.13 1.05 8.47
C THR A 36 2.83 1.61 7.92
N SER A 37 2.86 2.16 6.71
CA SER A 37 1.66 2.69 6.04
C SER A 37 0.64 1.59 5.73
N GLU A 38 1.08 0.39 5.30
CA GLU A 38 0.21 -0.76 5.06
C GLU A 38 -0.53 -1.19 6.35
N TYR A 39 0.22 -1.36 7.44
CA TYR A 39 -0.38 -1.74 8.72
C TYR A 39 -1.30 -0.64 9.27
N PHE A 40 -0.92 0.62 9.11
CA PHE A 40 -1.76 1.75 9.52
C PHE A 40 -3.12 1.72 8.81
N ASP A 41 -3.14 1.60 7.48
CA ASP A 41 -4.39 1.49 6.70
C ASP A 41 -5.25 0.31 7.17
N PHE A 42 -4.60 -0.82 7.44
CA PHE A 42 -5.25 -2.04 7.93
C PHE A 42 -5.95 -1.83 9.28
N PHE A 43 -5.25 -1.24 10.24
CA PHE A 43 -5.80 -0.96 11.57
C PHE A 43 -6.88 0.13 11.53
N VAL A 44 -6.68 1.19 10.77
CA VAL A 44 -7.66 2.27 10.64
C VAL A 44 -8.96 1.75 10.02
N PHE A 45 -8.88 0.92 8.99
CA PHE A 45 -10.07 0.31 8.42
C PHE A 45 -10.75 -0.66 9.39
N GLY A 46 -9.99 -1.47 10.13
CA GLY A 46 -10.52 -2.36 11.17
C GLY A 46 -11.27 -1.59 12.26
N LEU A 47 -10.73 -0.46 12.71
CA LEU A 47 -11.45 0.45 13.62
C LEU A 47 -12.71 1.02 12.98
N GLY A 48 -12.65 1.39 11.70
CA GLY A 48 -13.81 1.85 10.92
C GLY A 48 -14.92 0.80 10.87
N CYS A 49 -14.58 -0.49 10.76
CA CYS A 49 -15.56 -1.59 10.79
C CYS A 49 -16.36 -1.66 12.08
N VAL A 50 -15.81 -1.23 13.21
CA VAL A 50 -16.48 -1.27 14.51
C VAL A 50 -17.17 0.05 14.84
N LEU A 51 -16.52 1.18 14.54
CA LEU A 51 -16.93 2.50 15.03
C LEU A 51 -17.76 3.29 14.03
N VAL A 52 -17.54 3.14 12.73
CA VAL A 52 -18.07 4.04 11.70
C VAL A 52 -19.01 3.33 10.74
N PHE A 53 -18.60 2.24 10.14
CA PHE A 53 -19.33 1.61 9.04
C PHE A 53 -20.68 1.02 9.44
N PRO A 54 -20.89 0.46 10.64
CA PRO A 54 -22.19 -0.03 11.05
C PRO A 54 -23.27 1.06 11.03
N GLU A 55 -22.93 2.27 11.45
CA GLU A 55 -23.87 3.39 11.51
C GLU A 55 -23.95 4.17 10.19
N LEU A 56 -22.83 4.32 9.51
CA LEU A 56 -22.73 5.14 8.29
C LEU A 56 -23.15 4.39 7.03
N VAL A 57 -22.81 3.10 6.93
CA VAL A 57 -22.95 2.29 5.70
C VAL A 57 -24.05 1.24 5.84
N PHE A 58 -24.32 0.74 7.06
CA PHE A 58 -25.30 -0.30 7.34
C PHE A 58 -26.40 0.12 8.35
N PRO A 59 -27.02 1.31 8.23
CA PRO A 59 -28.01 1.80 9.22
C PRO A 59 -29.31 1.00 9.22
N PHE A 60 -29.52 0.10 8.28
CA PHE A 60 -30.74 -0.71 8.12
C PHE A 60 -30.66 -2.06 8.85
N VAL A 61 -29.55 -2.37 9.52
CA VAL A 61 -29.35 -3.56 10.35
C VAL A 61 -28.90 -3.16 11.75
N ASP A 62 -28.98 -4.09 12.71
CA ASP A 62 -28.42 -3.90 14.04
C ASP A 62 -26.88 -3.73 13.98
N ARG A 63 -26.33 -3.06 14.98
CA ARG A 63 -24.89 -2.70 15.02
C ARG A 63 -23.97 -3.92 14.90
N LEU A 64 -24.33 -5.04 15.53
CA LEU A 64 -23.52 -6.26 15.48
C LEU A 64 -23.49 -6.84 14.04
N THR A 65 -24.64 -6.96 13.40
CA THR A 65 -24.76 -7.44 12.02
C THR A 65 -24.04 -6.48 11.05
N GLY A 66 -24.19 -5.17 11.24
CA GLY A 66 -23.45 -4.16 10.45
C GLY A 66 -21.93 -4.29 10.59
N THR A 67 -21.45 -4.57 11.80
CA THR A 67 -20.02 -4.84 12.06
C THR A 67 -19.55 -6.10 11.32
N ILE A 68 -20.33 -7.18 11.36
CA ILE A 68 -20.01 -8.43 10.65
C ILE A 68 -19.93 -8.19 9.14
N PHE A 69 -20.86 -7.43 8.56
CA PHE A 69 -20.82 -7.08 7.13
C PHE A 69 -19.60 -6.23 6.79
N ALA A 70 -19.26 -5.25 7.63
CA ALA A 70 -18.07 -4.42 7.45
C ALA A 70 -16.78 -5.26 7.48
N PHE A 71 -16.66 -6.23 8.39
CA PHE A 71 -15.54 -7.18 8.41
C PHE A 71 -15.57 -8.14 7.21
N GLY A 72 -16.74 -8.49 6.69
CA GLY A 72 -16.87 -9.23 5.42
C GLY A 72 -16.25 -8.45 4.26
N ILE A 73 -16.54 -7.14 4.14
CA ILE A 73 -15.91 -6.26 3.16
C ILE A 73 -14.40 -6.13 3.42
N PHE A 74 -13.98 -6.02 4.67
CA PHE A 74 -12.56 -6.03 5.04
C PHE A 74 -11.84 -7.28 4.55
N ALA A 75 -12.47 -8.44 4.69
CA ALA A 75 -11.91 -9.73 4.25
C ALA A 75 -11.74 -9.82 2.72
N LEU A 76 -12.54 -9.08 1.91
CA LEU A 76 -12.39 -9.04 0.46
C LEU A 76 -10.98 -8.61 0.02
N ALA A 77 -10.31 -7.75 0.78
CA ALA A 77 -8.96 -7.31 0.47
C ALA A 77 -7.95 -8.47 0.46
N PHE A 78 -8.13 -9.47 1.31
CA PHE A 78 -7.23 -10.63 1.34
C PHE A 78 -7.39 -11.51 0.09
N VAL A 79 -8.61 -11.69 -0.37
CA VAL A 79 -8.89 -12.42 -1.63
C VAL A 79 -8.35 -11.62 -2.81
N ALA A 80 -8.63 -10.31 -2.85
CA ALA A 80 -8.14 -9.41 -3.89
C ALA A 80 -6.61 -9.34 -3.95
N ARG A 81 -5.92 -9.50 -2.82
CA ARG A 81 -4.46 -9.53 -2.74
C ARG A 81 -3.85 -10.68 -3.55
N ALA A 82 -4.45 -11.87 -3.52
CA ALA A 82 -4.00 -13.00 -4.32
C ALA A 82 -4.15 -12.71 -5.82
N ILE A 83 -5.24 -12.08 -6.23
CA ILE A 83 -5.47 -11.65 -7.62
C ILE A 83 -4.46 -10.55 -7.99
N GLY A 84 -4.23 -9.61 -7.09
CA GLY A 84 -3.28 -8.50 -7.26
C GLY A 84 -1.86 -8.97 -7.52
N SER A 85 -1.37 -9.98 -6.79
CA SER A 85 -0.01 -10.49 -6.98
C SER A 85 0.20 -11.07 -8.38
N VAL A 86 -0.79 -11.79 -8.92
CA VAL A 86 -0.74 -12.32 -10.30
C VAL A 86 -0.78 -11.19 -11.33
N LEU A 87 -1.66 -10.22 -11.14
CA LEU A 87 -1.81 -9.08 -12.06
C LEU A 87 -0.52 -8.24 -12.10
N PHE A 88 0.02 -7.90 -10.95
CA PHE A 88 1.23 -7.09 -10.84
C PHE A 88 2.50 -7.85 -11.26
N PHE A 89 2.50 -9.18 -11.19
CA PHE A 89 3.57 -9.99 -11.78
C PHE A 89 3.61 -9.84 -13.31
N ALA A 90 2.46 -9.79 -13.97
CA ALA A 90 2.38 -9.53 -15.41
C ALA A 90 2.89 -8.11 -15.76
N ILE A 91 2.54 -7.10 -14.95
CA ILE A 91 3.01 -5.72 -15.11
C ILE A 91 4.54 -5.64 -14.92
N ASP A 92 5.09 -6.34 -13.93
CA ASP A 92 6.53 -6.39 -13.66
C ASP A 92 7.32 -6.90 -14.87
N ARG A 93 6.80 -7.92 -15.54
CA ARG A 93 7.42 -8.49 -16.75
C ARG A 93 7.39 -7.56 -17.97
N GLN A 94 6.36 -6.72 -18.11
CA GLN A 94 6.19 -5.87 -19.28
C GLN A 94 6.78 -4.48 -19.10
N TYR A 95 6.63 -3.88 -17.93
CA TYR A 95 6.94 -2.47 -17.67
C TYR A 95 8.04 -2.26 -16.62
N GLY A 96 8.53 -3.33 -16.02
CA GLY A 96 9.58 -3.29 -15.03
C GLY A 96 9.11 -2.97 -13.61
N ARG A 97 10.01 -3.21 -12.67
CA ARG A 97 9.75 -3.16 -11.22
C ARG A 97 9.38 -1.76 -10.71
N ALA A 98 10.02 -0.70 -11.20
CA ALA A 98 9.74 0.66 -10.78
C ALA A 98 8.30 1.07 -11.12
N THR A 99 7.85 0.77 -12.35
CA THR A 99 6.47 1.02 -12.80
C THR A 99 5.46 0.25 -11.98
N LYS A 100 5.73 -1.02 -11.67
CA LYS A 100 4.92 -1.86 -10.80
C LYS A 100 4.70 -1.22 -9.44
N LEU A 101 5.78 -0.81 -8.75
CA LEU A 101 5.71 -0.22 -7.42
C LEU A 101 4.97 1.12 -7.43
N THR A 102 5.26 1.98 -8.40
CA THR A 102 4.58 3.27 -8.54
C THR A 102 3.09 3.08 -8.77
N ALA A 103 2.69 2.19 -9.68
CA ALA A 103 1.29 1.90 -9.95
C ALA A 103 0.57 1.33 -8.71
N ALA A 104 1.21 0.41 -7.98
CA ALA A 104 0.65 -0.15 -6.76
C ALA A 104 0.43 0.92 -5.67
N LEU A 105 1.39 1.83 -5.47
CA LEU A 105 1.29 2.91 -4.49
C LEU A 105 0.21 3.93 -4.86
N PHE A 106 0.11 4.32 -6.14
CA PHE A 106 -0.96 5.20 -6.61
C PHE A 106 -2.34 4.57 -6.45
N LEU A 107 -2.47 3.28 -6.76
CA LEU A 107 -3.72 2.56 -6.59
C LEU A 107 -4.10 2.45 -5.11
N LEU A 108 -3.14 2.15 -4.23
CA LEU A 108 -3.36 2.08 -2.78
C LEU A 108 -3.77 3.43 -2.20
N GLY A 109 -2.98 4.48 -2.47
CA GLY A 109 -3.26 5.82 -1.97
C GLY A 109 -4.57 6.39 -2.51
N GLY A 110 -4.85 6.22 -3.80
CA GLY A 110 -6.09 6.68 -4.44
C GLY A 110 -7.32 5.97 -3.89
N SER A 111 -7.27 4.67 -3.69
CA SER A 111 -8.40 3.92 -3.09
C SER A 111 -8.60 4.25 -1.61
N THR A 112 -7.53 4.46 -0.84
CA THR A 112 -7.63 4.91 0.56
C THR A 112 -8.23 6.30 0.67
N ALA A 113 -7.82 7.24 -0.17
CA ALA A 113 -8.44 8.55 -0.27
C ALA A 113 -9.92 8.46 -0.68
N GLY A 114 -10.26 7.57 -1.61
CA GLY A 114 -11.63 7.31 -2.03
C GLY A 114 -12.52 6.83 -0.88
N VAL A 115 -12.02 5.94 -0.03
CA VAL A 115 -12.75 5.51 1.19
C VAL A 115 -12.96 6.68 2.16
N ALA A 116 -11.98 7.57 2.33
CA ALA A 116 -12.07 8.72 3.23
C ALA A 116 -13.16 9.72 2.81
N PHE A 117 -13.42 9.85 1.51
CA PHE A 117 -14.44 10.74 0.95
C PHE A 117 -15.78 10.03 0.64
N LEU A 118 -15.92 8.77 1.04
CA LEU A 118 -17.12 7.98 0.72
C LEU A 118 -18.35 8.55 1.46
N PRO A 119 -19.41 8.98 0.74
CA PRO A 119 -20.67 9.37 1.37
C PRO A 119 -21.36 8.16 1.99
N GLY A 120 -22.03 8.40 3.14
CA GLY A 120 -22.78 7.36 3.83
C GLY A 120 -24.02 6.87 3.09
N TYR A 121 -24.67 5.85 3.66
CA TYR A 121 -25.90 5.26 3.13
C TYR A 121 -27.05 6.26 2.96
N ALA A 122 -27.13 7.26 3.84
CA ALA A 122 -28.14 8.32 3.75
C ALA A 122 -28.11 9.11 2.43
N THR A 123 -26.93 9.18 1.78
CA THR A 123 -26.74 9.94 0.54
C THR A 123 -26.78 9.05 -0.70
N LEU A 124 -26.08 7.91 -0.67
CA LEU A 124 -25.92 7.02 -1.82
C LEU A 124 -26.72 5.70 -1.72
N GLY A 125 -27.37 5.45 -0.59
CA GLY A 125 -28.08 4.20 -0.37
C GLY A 125 -27.14 2.98 -0.52
N ILE A 126 -27.60 1.95 -1.20
CA ILE A 126 -26.85 0.70 -1.40
C ILE A 126 -25.51 0.88 -2.14
N TRP A 127 -25.39 1.95 -2.94
CA TRP A 127 -24.15 2.26 -3.64
C TRP A 127 -22.97 2.56 -2.72
N SER A 128 -23.22 3.08 -1.50
CA SER A 128 -22.16 3.24 -0.49
C SER A 128 -21.47 1.91 -0.19
N ILE A 129 -22.24 0.83 -0.07
CA ILE A 129 -21.71 -0.52 0.20
C ILE A 129 -20.90 -1.03 -0.99
N VAL A 130 -21.44 -0.87 -2.21
CA VAL A 130 -20.78 -1.33 -3.44
C VAL A 130 -19.47 -0.60 -3.66
N ILE A 131 -19.46 0.72 -3.46
CA ILE A 131 -18.26 1.55 -3.65
C ILE A 131 -17.22 1.23 -2.56
N LEU A 132 -17.64 1.07 -1.30
CA LEU A 132 -16.74 0.67 -0.20
C LEU A 132 -16.08 -0.69 -0.49
N ALA A 133 -16.87 -1.68 -0.94
CA ALA A 133 -16.36 -2.99 -1.34
C ALA A 133 -15.40 -2.88 -2.54
N GLY A 134 -15.74 -2.04 -3.53
CA GLY A 134 -14.90 -1.77 -4.70
C GLY A 134 -13.56 -1.17 -4.31
N PHE A 135 -13.52 -0.14 -3.47
CA PHE A 135 -12.29 0.43 -2.96
C PHE A 135 -11.48 -0.59 -2.16
N ARG A 136 -12.12 -1.44 -1.37
CA ARG A 136 -11.44 -2.47 -0.60
C ARG A 136 -10.81 -3.54 -1.49
N LEU A 137 -11.46 -3.91 -2.60
CA LEU A 137 -10.87 -4.78 -3.63
C LEU A 137 -9.65 -4.12 -4.28
N LEU A 138 -9.73 -2.83 -4.65
CA LEU A 138 -8.62 -2.08 -5.23
C LEU A 138 -7.42 -1.98 -4.29
N GLN A 139 -7.65 -1.71 -3.00
CA GLN A 139 -6.61 -1.74 -1.97
C GLN A 139 -5.95 -3.11 -1.87
N GLY A 140 -6.75 -4.19 -1.85
CA GLY A 140 -6.23 -5.56 -1.82
C GLY A 140 -5.35 -5.86 -3.04
N ILE A 141 -5.80 -5.52 -4.24
CA ILE A 141 -5.03 -5.67 -5.48
C ILE A 141 -3.70 -4.90 -5.39
N ALA A 142 -3.73 -3.65 -4.94
CA ALA A 142 -2.55 -2.82 -4.78
C ALA A 142 -1.52 -3.42 -3.80
N LEU A 143 -2.00 -3.92 -2.67
CA LEU A 143 -1.17 -4.60 -1.67
C LEU A 143 -0.51 -5.86 -2.22
N GLY A 144 -1.19 -6.63 -3.08
CA GLY A 144 -0.61 -7.76 -3.80
C GLY A 144 0.58 -7.36 -4.66
N GLY A 145 0.51 -6.20 -5.32
CA GLY A 145 1.60 -5.66 -6.14
C GLY A 145 2.78 -5.12 -5.35
N ALA A 146 2.52 -4.46 -4.23
CA ALA A 146 3.56 -3.86 -3.40
C ALA A 146 4.38 -4.89 -2.61
N TRP A 147 3.77 -6.01 -2.21
CA TRP A 147 4.38 -6.99 -1.31
C TRP A 147 5.67 -7.61 -1.87
N ASP A 148 5.63 -8.12 -3.09
CA ASP A 148 6.77 -8.84 -3.70
C ASP A 148 7.91 -7.91 -4.12
N GLY A 149 7.60 -6.66 -4.44
CA GLY A 149 8.56 -5.66 -4.88
C GLY A 149 9.56 -5.26 -3.80
N LEU A 150 9.10 -5.04 -2.57
CA LEU A 150 9.92 -4.55 -1.46
C LEU A 150 10.85 -5.63 -0.90
N SER A 151 10.35 -6.84 -0.68
CA SER A 151 11.15 -7.96 -0.16
C SER A 151 12.23 -8.42 -1.13
N SER A 152 11.94 -8.41 -2.44
CA SER A 152 12.93 -8.80 -3.44
C SER A 152 13.97 -7.72 -3.71
N LEU A 153 13.65 -6.42 -3.51
CA LEU A 153 14.65 -5.36 -3.53
C LEU A 153 15.67 -5.50 -2.39
N LEU A 154 15.20 -5.82 -1.19
CA LEU A 154 16.06 -6.10 -0.04
C LEU A 154 16.96 -7.31 -0.30
N ALA A 155 16.43 -8.41 -0.84
CA ALA A 155 17.18 -9.62 -1.13
C ALA A 155 18.27 -9.42 -2.20
N LEU A 156 18.01 -8.57 -3.20
CA LEU A 156 18.98 -8.27 -4.26
C LEU A 156 20.10 -7.32 -3.82
N ASN A 157 19.90 -6.54 -2.76
CA ASN A 157 20.88 -5.58 -2.23
C ASN A 157 21.47 -6.03 -0.88
N ALA A 158 21.14 -7.23 -0.40
CA ALA A 158 21.76 -7.78 0.81
C ALA A 158 23.23 -8.11 0.53
N PRO A 159 24.17 -7.72 1.40
CA PRO A 159 25.56 -8.14 1.28
C PRO A 159 25.66 -9.66 1.48
N PRO A 160 26.64 -10.32 0.83
CA PRO A 160 26.86 -11.76 0.94
C PRO A 160 27.25 -12.21 2.34
#